data_0255e91004b9f80ca332dfee001d9c15
#
_entry.id   0255e91004b9f80ca332dfee001d9c15
#
_cell.length_a   1.000
_cell.length_b   1.000
_cell.length_c   1.000
_cell.angle_alpha   90.00
_cell.angle_beta   90.00
_cell.angle_gamma   90.00
#
_symmetry.space_group_name_H-M   'P 1'
#
loop_
_entity.id
_entity.type
_entity.pdbx_description
1 polymer ?
#
loop_
_entity_poly.entity_id
_entity_poly.type
_entity_poly.pdbx_seq_one_letter_code
_entity_poly.pdbx_strand_id
1 'polypeptide(L)'
;MACRATLAKLSQIITAIPVNLSEHAQAQTAVGVTTDTRKLQPGEVFIALQGENFDGHQFVDQAIAQGAIAAIVHRGMRAKHQPILQVDNTLQAYQAIAQWWRQQMAIPIIAVTGSVGKTTTKELIAAALSVHGSVLRTQANHNNQIGVPKTLLALASIHDYAVVEMGMRGPGEIALLTQIACPDVAVITNVGTAHIGRLGSEQAIADAKCELLAEMPPAGIAILNHDNSRLLETAERVWSGRRLTYGLTGGDIQGKILDAQTLEVSGVPLPLPLPGNHNALNYLAAIAVLQSLQLDWRVLASGVKVDLPAGRAQRYELSNDVLILDETYNAGVESMTAALHLLAQTPGQRHIAVLGGMKELGQQSAKFHYQVGQVVQQLQLDGLFILADLADADALAAGAAPLEAKQFNSHESLVDHLKQIVQPGDRILFKASRAIALDQVVDQLRQHLTPTSLISNS
;
A
#
# COMPACT_ATOMS: atom_id res chain seq x y z
N MET A 1 -9.41 5.06 -22.20
CA MET A 1 -8.21 5.09 -23.07
C MET A 1 -7.09 5.70 -22.23
N ALA A 2 -5.93 5.02 -22.12
CA ALA A 2 -4.77 5.52 -21.40
C ALA A 2 -4.15 6.78 -22.04
N CYS A 3 -3.05 7.27 -21.52
CA CYS A 3 -2.34 8.48 -21.95
C CYS A 3 -2.21 8.59 -23.47
N ARG A 4 -2.72 9.67 -24.06
CA ARG A 4 -2.63 9.96 -25.49
C ARG A 4 -1.94 11.29 -25.74
N ALA A 5 -0.90 11.27 -26.57
CA ALA A 5 -0.20 12.47 -27.00
C ALA A 5 0.52 12.21 -28.33
N THR A 6 0.67 13.24 -29.17
CA THR A 6 1.55 13.13 -30.34
C THR A 6 3.01 12.98 -29.90
N LEU A 7 3.86 12.34 -30.71
CA LEU A 7 5.27 12.24 -30.42
C LEU A 7 5.94 13.63 -30.32
N ALA A 8 5.49 14.60 -31.11
CA ALA A 8 5.91 15.98 -31.00
C ALA A 8 5.57 16.58 -29.62
N LYS A 9 4.34 16.33 -29.10
CA LYS A 9 3.93 16.80 -27.77
C LYS A 9 4.74 16.12 -26.67
N LEU A 10 4.96 14.82 -26.75
CA LEU A 10 5.83 14.09 -25.80
C LEU A 10 7.25 14.64 -25.83
N SER A 11 7.83 14.84 -27.03
CA SER A 11 9.16 15.45 -27.18
C SER A 11 9.25 16.81 -26.50
N GLN A 12 8.22 17.66 -26.64
CA GLN A 12 8.16 18.98 -26.00
C GLN A 12 8.13 18.85 -24.47
N ILE A 13 7.27 17.97 -23.92
CA ILE A 13 7.11 17.77 -22.46
C ILE A 13 8.43 17.38 -21.81
N ILE A 14 9.17 16.45 -22.44
CA ILE A 14 10.39 15.87 -21.86
C ILE A 14 11.67 16.51 -22.43
N THR A 15 11.55 17.56 -23.23
CA THR A 15 12.69 18.25 -23.86
C THR A 15 13.61 17.26 -24.60
N ALA A 16 12.99 16.32 -25.34
CA ALA A 16 13.72 15.28 -26.05
C ALA A 16 14.27 15.74 -27.39
N ILE A 17 15.36 15.12 -27.83
CA ILE A 17 15.90 15.23 -29.18
C ILE A 17 15.33 14.07 -30.02
N PRO A 18 14.49 14.33 -31.04
CA PRO A 18 14.00 13.29 -31.95
C PRO A 18 15.14 12.81 -32.85
N VAL A 19 15.27 11.49 -32.99
CA VAL A 19 16.22 10.84 -33.89
C VAL A 19 15.48 9.80 -34.73
N ASN A 20 15.74 9.78 -36.04
CA ASN A 20 15.05 8.92 -37.03
C ASN A 20 13.50 9.12 -37.03
N LEU A 21 13.01 10.31 -36.72
CA LEU A 21 11.61 10.68 -36.68
C LEU A 21 11.33 11.78 -37.71
N SER A 22 10.66 11.44 -38.81
CA SER A 22 10.17 12.43 -39.76
C SER A 22 9.10 13.33 -39.14
N GLU A 23 8.78 14.49 -39.73
CA GLU A 23 7.67 15.34 -39.30
C GLU A 23 6.34 14.58 -39.26
N HIS A 24 6.09 13.72 -40.23
CA HIS A 24 4.92 12.87 -40.27
C HIS A 24 4.87 11.90 -39.09
N ALA A 25 6.00 11.27 -38.74
CA ALA A 25 6.09 10.38 -37.59
C ALA A 25 5.86 11.15 -36.27
N GLN A 26 6.39 12.37 -36.14
CA GLN A 26 6.19 13.20 -34.96
C GLN A 26 4.72 13.61 -34.75
N ALA A 27 3.91 13.68 -35.81
CA ALA A 27 2.47 13.92 -35.75
C ALA A 27 1.65 12.69 -35.31
N GLN A 28 2.24 11.49 -35.29
CA GLN A 28 1.54 10.27 -34.82
C GLN A 28 1.21 10.39 -33.32
N THR A 29 -0.01 9.94 -32.98
CA THR A 29 -0.49 9.92 -31.60
C THR A 29 -0.19 8.58 -30.95
N ALA A 30 0.61 8.59 -29.90
CA ALA A 30 0.76 7.45 -29.01
C ALA A 30 -0.55 7.12 -28.30
N VAL A 31 -0.88 5.83 -28.21
CA VAL A 31 -2.08 5.33 -27.53
C VAL A 31 -1.81 4.95 -26.06
N GLY A 32 -0.58 5.04 -25.64
CA GLY A 32 -0.13 4.74 -24.29
C GLY A 32 1.38 4.92 -24.16
N VAL A 33 1.85 4.77 -22.93
CA VAL A 33 3.27 4.79 -22.56
C VAL A 33 3.55 3.58 -21.67
N THR A 34 4.55 2.79 -22.00
CA THR A 34 4.91 1.58 -21.24
C THR A 34 6.41 1.50 -20.97
N THR A 35 6.76 0.87 -19.85
CA THR A 35 8.14 0.53 -19.48
C THR A 35 8.41 -0.99 -19.52
N ASP A 36 7.40 -1.79 -19.95
CA ASP A 36 7.47 -3.25 -19.94
C ASP A 36 7.08 -3.81 -21.31
N THR A 37 8.06 -4.32 -22.05
CA THR A 37 7.85 -4.90 -23.40
C THR A 37 6.91 -6.10 -23.41
N ARG A 38 6.77 -6.83 -22.31
CA ARG A 38 5.86 -7.98 -22.20
C ARG A 38 4.37 -7.59 -22.24
N LYS A 39 4.07 -6.31 -21.95
CA LYS A 39 2.71 -5.74 -21.91
C LYS A 39 2.48 -4.70 -22.99
N LEU A 40 3.50 -4.40 -23.80
CA LEU A 40 3.45 -3.38 -24.83
C LEU A 40 2.34 -3.68 -25.83
N GLN A 41 1.55 -2.66 -26.16
CA GLN A 41 0.55 -2.71 -27.19
C GLN A 41 1.01 -1.91 -28.43
N PRO A 42 0.68 -2.34 -29.65
CA PRO A 42 0.99 -1.56 -30.85
C PRO A 42 0.46 -0.13 -30.76
N GLY A 43 1.29 0.84 -31.14
CA GLY A 43 0.96 2.26 -31.06
C GLY A 43 1.38 2.95 -29.76
N GLU A 44 1.91 2.21 -28.76
CA GLU A 44 2.47 2.80 -27.55
C GLU A 44 3.90 3.35 -27.76
N VAL A 45 4.33 4.19 -26.84
CA VAL A 45 5.73 4.61 -26.68
C VAL A 45 6.39 3.79 -25.58
N PHE A 46 7.53 3.20 -25.87
CA PHE A 46 8.34 2.49 -24.89
C PHE A 46 9.31 3.44 -24.19
N ILE A 47 9.45 3.33 -22.87
CA ILE A 47 10.46 4.07 -22.10
C ILE A 47 11.49 3.09 -21.53
N ALA A 48 12.74 3.26 -21.95
CA ALA A 48 13.88 2.46 -21.50
C ALA A 48 14.37 2.93 -20.13
N LEU A 49 13.75 2.44 -19.05
CA LEU A 49 14.23 2.73 -17.70
C LEU A 49 15.48 1.91 -17.40
N GLN A 50 16.37 2.50 -16.61
CA GLN A 50 17.55 1.84 -16.06
C GLN A 50 17.44 1.75 -14.54
N GLY A 51 17.71 0.57 -13.98
CA GLY A 51 17.81 0.28 -12.56
C GLY A 51 19.14 -0.38 -12.23
N GLU A 52 19.35 -0.71 -10.95
CA GLU A 52 20.59 -1.34 -10.47
C GLU A 52 20.92 -2.67 -11.17
N ASN A 53 19.90 -3.49 -11.44
CA ASN A 53 20.05 -4.83 -12.03
C ASN A 53 19.35 -4.98 -13.38
N PHE A 54 18.94 -3.89 -14.01
CA PHE A 54 18.12 -3.90 -15.21
C PHE A 54 18.39 -2.69 -16.08
N ASP A 55 18.54 -2.90 -17.40
CA ASP A 55 18.65 -1.83 -18.37
C ASP A 55 17.65 -2.03 -19.51
N GLY A 56 16.63 -1.18 -19.54
CA GLY A 56 15.55 -1.16 -20.53
C GLY A 56 16.04 -0.87 -21.96
N HIS A 57 17.21 -0.24 -22.12
CA HIS A 57 17.76 0.07 -23.44
C HIS A 57 18.05 -1.19 -24.27
N GLN A 58 18.31 -2.34 -23.64
CA GLN A 58 18.50 -3.62 -24.31
C GLN A 58 17.23 -4.13 -25.02
N PHE A 59 16.06 -3.59 -24.69
CA PHE A 59 14.78 -4.02 -25.22
C PHE A 59 14.17 -3.05 -26.24
N VAL A 60 14.90 -2.00 -26.66
CA VAL A 60 14.39 -1.00 -27.61
C VAL A 60 14.05 -1.64 -28.96
N ASP A 61 14.94 -2.46 -29.51
CA ASP A 61 14.70 -3.16 -30.79
C ASP A 61 13.47 -4.08 -30.70
N GLN A 62 13.33 -4.79 -29.60
CA GLN A 62 12.17 -5.63 -29.33
C GLN A 62 10.88 -4.81 -29.24
N ALA A 63 10.89 -3.68 -28.52
CA ALA A 63 9.72 -2.81 -28.38
C ALA A 63 9.25 -2.28 -29.74
N ILE A 64 10.17 -1.82 -30.58
CA ILE A 64 9.83 -1.35 -31.94
C ILE A 64 9.29 -2.49 -32.79
N ALA A 65 9.91 -3.68 -32.75
CA ALA A 65 9.42 -4.86 -33.47
C ALA A 65 8.02 -5.30 -33.03
N GLN A 66 7.65 -5.07 -31.77
CA GLN A 66 6.31 -5.34 -31.22
C GLN A 66 5.28 -4.22 -31.51
N GLY A 67 5.68 -3.15 -32.21
CA GLY A 67 4.77 -2.09 -32.65
C GLY A 67 4.80 -0.83 -31.83
N ALA A 68 5.82 -0.61 -30.97
CA ALA A 68 6.04 0.71 -30.40
C ALA A 68 6.33 1.73 -31.51
N ILE A 69 5.66 2.89 -31.46
CA ILE A 69 5.85 3.93 -32.48
C ILE A 69 7.10 4.78 -32.25
N ALA A 70 7.65 4.77 -31.04
CA ALA A 70 8.95 5.33 -30.68
C ALA A 70 9.43 4.74 -29.35
N ALA A 71 10.74 4.93 -29.06
CA ALA A 71 11.28 4.66 -27.73
C ALA A 71 11.92 5.92 -27.13
N ILE A 72 11.72 6.14 -25.81
CA ILE A 72 12.41 7.19 -25.04
C ILE A 72 13.64 6.55 -24.40
N VAL A 73 14.82 7.13 -24.68
CA VAL A 73 16.11 6.56 -24.32
C VAL A 73 17.08 7.63 -23.79
N HIS A 74 18.14 7.23 -23.10
CA HIS A 74 19.21 8.15 -22.71
C HIS A 74 19.96 8.73 -23.92
N ARG A 75 20.43 9.98 -23.80
CA ARG A 75 21.35 10.59 -24.76
C ARG A 75 22.60 9.72 -24.91
N GLY A 76 23.06 9.58 -26.16
CA GLY A 76 24.22 8.75 -26.49
C GLY A 76 23.89 7.31 -26.87
N MET A 77 22.66 6.84 -26.69
CA MET A 77 22.24 5.58 -27.29
C MET A 77 22.28 5.71 -28.81
N ARG A 78 23.04 4.85 -29.48
CA ARG A 78 23.13 4.81 -30.96
C ARG A 78 21.92 4.10 -31.53
N ALA A 79 20.99 4.87 -32.12
CA ALA A 79 19.92 4.31 -32.91
C ALA A 79 20.39 4.06 -34.34
N LYS A 80 20.26 2.85 -34.84
CA LYS A 80 20.55 2.53 -36.26
C LYS A 80 19.44 3.10 -37.16
N HIS A 81 18.22 2.65 -36.94
CA HIS A 81 17.02 3.07 -37.71
C HIS A 81 15.78 3.27 -36.82
N GLN A 82 15.88 2.97 -35.51
CA GLN A 82 14.76 3.04 -34.59
C GLN A 82 14.30 4.49 -34.39
N PRO A 83 12.97 4.75 -34.39
CA PRO A 83 12.42 6.04 -34.01
C PRO A 83 12.61 6.24 -32.50
N ILE A 84 13.45 7.19 -32.09
CA ILE A 84 13.75 7.45 -30.68
C ILE A 84 13.62 8.92 -30.30
N LEU A 85 13.28 9.15 -29.04
CA LEU A 85 13.31 10.42 -28.34
C LEU A 85 14.42 10.33 -27.26
N GLN A 86 15.50 11.08 -27.47
CA GLN A 86 16.64 11.10 -26.55
C GLN A 86 16.48 12.13 -25.44
N VAL A 87 16.68 11.71 -24.20
CA VAL A 87 16.60 12.54 -23.00
C VAL A 87 17.81 12.35 -22.09
N ASP A 88 18.05 13.26 -21.17
CA ASP A 88 19.15 13.14 -20.19
C ASP A 88 18.82 12.07 -19.13
N ASN A 89 17.54 11.92 -18.77
CA ASN A 89 17.10 10.97 -17.76
C ASN A 89 15.71 10.39 -18.12
N THR A 90 15.67 9.10 -18.42
CA THR A 90 14.44 8.41 -18.84
C THR A 90 13.40 8.28 -17.70
N LEU A 91 13.86 8.20 -16.45
CA LEU A 91 12.94 8.17 -15.31
C LEU A 91 12.26 9.53 -15.10
N GLN A 92 13.01 10.63 -15.18
CA GLN A 92 12.45 11.98 -15.11
C GLN A 92 11.49 12.24 -16.28
N ALA A 93 11.84 11.78 -17.48
CA ALA A 93 10.95 11.86 -18.64
C ALA A 93 9.63 11.10 -18.40
N TYR A 94 9.69 9.89 -17.83
CA TYR A 94 8.53 9.11 -17.47
C TYR A 94 7.62 9.84 -16.46
N GLN A 95 8.22 10.42 -15.43
CA GLN A 95 7.53 11.18 -14.40
C GLN A 95 6.90 12.47 -14.96
N ALA A 96 7.63 13.19 -15.81
CA ALA A 96 7.11 14.41 -16.46
C ALA A 96 5.90 14.12 -17.38
N ILE A 97 5.92 13.01 -18.13
CA ILE A 97 4.77 12.59 -18.95
C ILE A 97 3.57 12.25 -18.06
N ALA A 98 3.80 11.54 -16.94
CA ALA A 98 2.75 11.17 -15.99
C ALA A 98 2.12 12.41 -15.32
N GLN A 99 2.95 13.37 -14.88
CA GLN A 99 2.50 14.64 -14.32
C GLN A 99 1.69 15.45 -15.32
N TRP A 100 2.20 15.58 -16.56
CA TRP A 100 1.47 16.27 -17.63
C TRP A 100 0.13 15.59 -17.90
N TRP A 101 0.08 14.25 -18.00
CA TRP A 101 -1.14 13.52 -18.25
C TRP A 101 -2.15 13.69 -17.11
N ARG A 102 -1.70 13.66 -15.84
CA ARG A 102 -2.52 13.97 -14.67
C ARG A 102 -3.21 15.33 -14.81
N GLN A 103 -2.50 16.35 -15.28
CA GLN A 103 -3.03 17.70 -15.45
C GLN A 103 -4.07 17.82 -16.58
N GLN A 104 -4.14 16.84 -17.50
CA GLN A 104 -5.18 16.78 -18.51
C GLN A 104 -6.51 16.20 -17.98
N MET A 105 -6.49 15.61 -16.77
CA MET A 105 -7.63 14.93 -16.16
C MET A 105 -8.24 15.80 -15.07
N ALA A 106 -9.49 16.28 -15.28
CA ALA A 106 -10.22 17.12 -14.33
C ALA A 106 -10.97 16.26 -13.28
N ILE A 107 -10.33 15.22 -12.75
CA ILE A 107 -10.90 14.35 -11.71
C ILE A 107 -10.13 14.50 -10.39
N PRO A 108 -10.79 14.34 -9.23
CA PRO A 108 -10.11 14.34 -7.94
C PRO A 108 -9.09 13.20 -7.80
N ILE A 109 -7.88 13.55 -7.38
CA ILE A 109 -6.82 12.60 -7.03
C ILE A 109 -6.67 12.60 -5.52
N ILE A 110 -6.84 11.44 -4.92
CA ILE A 110 -6.67 11.19 -3.49
C ILE A 110 -5.32 10.49 -3.28
N ALA A 111 -4.36 11.16 -2.65
CA ALA A 111 -3.08 10.57 -2.26
C ALA A 111 -3.15 10.00 -0.86
N VAL A 112 -2.61 8.80 -0.66
CA VAL A 112 -2.61 8.10 0.62
C VAL A 112 -1.19 7.70 1.02
N THR A 113 -0.73 8.19 2.18
CA THR A 113 0.52 7.74 2.80
C THR A 113 0.33 7.42 4.29
N GLY A 114 1.38 6.95 4.95
CA GLY A 114 1.40 6.64 6.39
C GLY A 114 2.40 5.54 6.73
N SER A 115 2.65 5.32 8.00
CA SER A 115 3.52 4.24 8.46
C SER A 115 2.87 2.88 8.21
N VAL A 116 1.64 2.70 8.67
CA VAL A 116 0.82 1.50 8.48
C VAL A 116 -0.56 1.84 7.93
N GLY A 117 -1.29 0.87 7.40
CA GLY A 117 -2.67 1.04 6.93
C GLY A 117 -2.84 1.63 5.52
N LYS A 118 -1.79 2.11 4.85
CA LYS A 118 -1.87 2.75 3.52
C LYS A 118 -2.72 1.97 2.50
N THR A 119 -2.39 0.72 2.28
CA THR A 119 -3.07 -0.12 1.28
C THR A 119 -4.51 -0.40 1.68
N THR A 120 -4.76 -0.73 2.95
CA THR A 120 -6.12 -0.96 3.45
C THR A 120 -6.97 0.30 3.33
N THR A 121 -6.42 1.47 3.72
CA THR A 121 -7.11 2.77 3.57
C THR A 121 -7.38 3.09 2.10
N LYS A 122 -6.41 2.88 1.21
CA LYS A 122 -6.57 3.04 -0.24
C LYS A 122 -7.73 2.18 -0.77
N GLU A 123 -7.79 0.90 -0.39
CA GLU A 123 -8.87 0.01 -0.85
C GLU A 123 -10.23 0.40 -0.26
N LEU A 124 -10.28 0.82 1.01
CA LEU A 124 -11.49 1.31 1.65
C LEU A 124 -11.99 2.61 0.99
N ILE A 125 -11.10 3.56 0.69
CA ILE A 125 -11.44 4.79 -0.05
C ILE A 125 -11.97 4.44 -1.44
N ALA A 126 -11.27 3.54 -2.15
CA ALA A 126 -11.69 3.14 -3.49
C ALA A 126 -13.05 2.45 -3.47
N ALA A 127 -13.31 1.56 -2.51
CA ALA A 127 -14.61 0.90 -2.35
C ALA A 127 -15.73 1.91 -2.02
N ALA A 128 -15.47 2.85 -1.12
CA ALA A 128 -16.42 3.89 -0.74
C ALA A 128 -16.74 4.85 -1.92
N LEU A 129 -15.72 5.27 -2.68
CA LEU A 129 -15.92 6.11 -3.88
C LEU A 129 -16.60 5.35 -5.01
N SER A 130 -16.42 4.03 -5.13
CA SER A 130 -17.03 3.21 -6.18
C SER A 130 -18.56 3.17 -6.13
N VAL A 131 -19.16 3.58 -5.00
CA VAL A 131 -20.63 3.78 -4.91
C VAL A 131 -21.07 5.02 -5.66
N HIS A 132 -20.18 5.98 -5.90
CA HIS A 132 -20.45 7.27 -6.53
C HIS A 132 -19.92 7.37 -7.96
N GLY A 133 -19.01 6.51 -8.38
CA GLY A 133 -18.44 6.55 -9.73
C GLY A 133 -17.29 5.56 -9.93
N SER A 134 -16.69 5.63 -11.12
CA SER A 134 -15.58 4.77 -11.50
C SER A 134 -14.27 5.22 -10.87
N VAL A 135 -13.53 4.31 -10.22
CA VAL A 135 -12.33 4.62 -9.45
C VAL A 135 -11.10 3.92 -10.03
N LEU A 136 -10.09 4.70 -10.41
CA LEU A 136 -8.75 4.19 -10.61
C LEU A 136 -8.03 4.11 -9.26
N ARG A 137 -7.32 3.02 -8.97
CA ARG A 137 -6.48 2.93 -7.77
C ARG A 137 -5.13 2.30 -8.04
N THR A 138 -4.14 2.63 -7.22
CA THR A 138 -2.83 1.98 -7.24
C THR A 138 -2.98 0.47 -7.15
N GLN A 139 -2.41 -0.24 -8.11
CA GLN A 139 -2.37 -1.70 -8.15
C GLN A 139 -1.14 -2.23 -7.40
N ALA A 140 -1.30 -3.35 -6.71
CA ALA A 140 -0.22 -4.01 -5.96
C ALA A 140 0.55 -3.02 -5.06
N ASN A 141 1.87 -2.99 -5.16
CA ASN A 141 2.77 -2.09 -4.45
C ASN A 141 3.38 -1.00 -5.36
N HIS A 142 2.65 -0.57 -6.40
CA HIS A 142 3.10 0.48 -7.32
C HIS A 142 3.03 1.87 -6.67
N ASN A 143 3.71 2.08 -5.56
CA ASN A 143 3.64 3.27 -4.71
C ASN A 143 4.93 4.08 -4.62
N ASN A 144 5.89 3.83 -5.51
CA ASN A 144 7.18 4.50 -5.59
C ASN A 144 7.31 5.38 -6.84
N GLN A 145 8.49 5.95 -7.09
CA GLN A 145 8.84 6.83 -8.21
C GLN A 145 8.61 6.26 -9.63
N ILE A 146 8.34 4.95 -9.75
CA ILE A 146 7.95 4.28 -11.01
C ILE A 146 6.48 3.90 -10.96
N GLY A 147 5.99 3.45 -9.81
CA GLY A 147 4.64 2.94 -9.65
C GLY A 147 3.56 4.02 -9.66
N VAL A 148 3.83 5.18 -9.04
CA VAL A 148 2.90 6.33 -9.07
C VAL A 148 2.71 6.86 -10.50
N PRO A 149 3.76 7.14 -11.28
CA PRO A 149 3.61 7.46 -12.70
C PRO A 149 2.82 6.42 -13.48
N LYS A 150 3.06 5.12 -13.24
CA LYS A 150 2.32 4.04 -13.90
C LYS A 150 0.82 4.10 -13.60
N THR A 151 0.44 4.39 -12.37
CA THR A 151 -0.96 4.56 -11.98
C THR A 151 -1.58 5.76 -12.68
N LEU A 152 -0.90 6.90 -12.70
CA LEU A 152 -1.40 8.13 -13.33
C LEU A 152 -1.55 8.01 -14.85
N LEU A 153 -0.62 7.33 -15.52
CA LEU A 153 -0.69 7.10 -16.97
C LEU A 153 -1.85 6.16 -17.38
N ALA A 154 -2.41 5.41 -16.43
CA ALA A 154 -3.61 4.60 -16.64
C ALA A 154 -4.92 5.40 -16.49
N LEU A 155 -4.86 6.69 -16.09
CA LEU A 155 -6.03 7.55 -16.04
C LEU A 155 -6.68 7.66 -17.43
N ALA A 156 -8.01 7.61 -17.44
CA ALA A 156 -8.82 7.67 -18.64
C ALA A 156 -10.14 8.40 -18.35
N SER A 157 -10.82 8.85 -19.40
CA SER A 157 -12.09 9.58 -19.31
C SER A 157 -13.27 8.80 -18.71
N ILE A 158 -13.08 7.50 -18.46
CA ILE A 158 -14.07 6.66 -17.76
C ILE A 158 -13.96 6.74 -16.25
N HIS A 159 -12.87 7.32 -15.72
CA HIS A 159 -12.65 7.41 -14.28
C HIS A 159 -13.20 8.73 -13.75
N ASP A 160 -13.94 8.65 -12.66
CA ASP A 160 -14.46 9.82 -11.93
C ASP A 160 -13.53 10.21 -10.77
N TYR A 161 -12.76 9.25 -10.23
CA TYR A 161 -11.84 9.43 -9.12
C TYR A 161 -10.55 8.61 -9.32
N ALA A 162 -9.47 9.04 -8.63
CA ALA A 162 -8.28 8.19 -8.52
C ALA A 162 -7.71 8.18 -7.09
N VAL A 163 -7.30 7.00 -6.61
CA VAL A 163 -6.67 6.81 -5.29
C VAL A 163 -5.25 6.33 -5.50
N VAL A 164 -4.28 7.15 -5.10
CA VAL A 164 -2.85 6.94 -5.34
C VAL A 164 -2.14 6.69 -4.01
N GLU A 165 -1.65 5.46 -3.82
CA GLU A 165 -0.82 5.10 -2.67
C GLU A 165 0.60 5.62 -2.88
N MET A 166 1.18 6.24 -1.83
CA MET A 166 2.53 6.77 -1.82
C MET A 166 3.35 6.16 -0.70
N GLY A 167 4.39 5.42 -1.07
CA GLY A 167 5.37 4.83 -0.16
C GLY A 167 6.69 5.58 -0.20
N MET A 168 7.49 5.42 0.85
CA MET A 168 8.83 6.01 0.92
C MET A 168 9.80 5.08 1.62
N ARG A 169 11.09 5.30 1.38
CA ARG A 169 12.23 4.73 2.11
C ARG A 169 13.10 5.80 2.73
N GLY A 170 13.01 7.04 2.25
CA GLY A 170 13.80 8.18 2.70
C GLY A 170 13.10 9.52 2.51
N PRO A 171 13.68 10.61 3.04
CA PRO A 171 13.18 11.97 2.84
C PRO A 171 13.21 12.36 1.35
N GLY A 172 12.31 13.26 0.95
CA GLY A 172 12.17 13.77 -0.42
C GLY A 172 11.39 12.85 -1.37
N GLU A 173 11.18 11.58 -1.00
CA GLU A 173 10.47 10.64 -1.89
C GLU A 173 8.97 10.95 -1.94
N ILE A 174 8.33 11.25 -0.82
CA ILE A 174 6.91 11.65 -0.80
C ILE A 174 6.72 13.01 -1.50
N ALA A 175 7.65 13.95 -1.31
CA ALA A 175 7.64 15.23 -2.01
C ALA A 175 7.60 15.04 -3.54
N LEU A 176 8.53 14.23 -4.07
CA LEU A 176 8.57 13.90 -5.49
C LEU A 176 7.25 13.27 -5.98
N LEU A 177 6.70 12.29 -5.26
CA LEU A 177 5.46 11.62 -5.65
C LEU A 177 4.27 12.59 -5.62
N THR A 178 4.26 13.52 -4.67
CA THR A 178 3.23 14.56 -4.55
C THR A 178 3.30 15.54 -5.71
N GLN A 179 4.48 16.00 -6.08
CA GLN A 179 4.68 16.87 -7.24
C GLN A 179 4.20 16.22 -8.54
N ILE A 180 4.46 14.90 -8.71
CA ILE A 180 4.01 14.15 -9.89
C ILE A 180 2.48 13.99 -9.89
N ALA A 181 1.89 13.65 -8.75
CA ALA A 181 0.46 13.33 -8.66
C ALA A 181 -0.43 14.57 -8.55
N CYS A 182 0.08 15.70 -8.05
CA CYS A 182 -0.70 16.93 -7.80
C CYS A 182 -2.07 16.61 -7.17
N PRO A 183 -2.11 16.01 -5.94
CA PRO A 183 -3.35 15.52 -5.37
C PRO A 183 -4.28 16.65 -4.91
N ASP A 184 -5.59 16.43 -5.00
CA ASP A 184 -6.63 17.33 -4.49
C ASP A 184 -6.95 17.02 -3.02
N VAL A 185 -6.73 15.76 -2.60
CA VAL A 185 -6.94 15.29 -1.22
C VAL A 185 -5.71 14.49 -0.79
N ALA A 186 -5.16 14.82 0.37
CA ALA A 186 -4.03 14.13 0.99
C ALA A 186 -4.48 13.42 2.27
N VAL A 187 -4.30 12.11 2.32
CA VAL A 187 -4.62 11.28 3.50
C VAL A 187 -3.32 10.77 4.12
N ILE A 188 -3.09 11.08 5.39
CA ILE A 188 -2.00 10.51 6.18
C ILE A 188 -2.59 9.64 7.27
N THR A 189 -2.44 8.32 7.16
CA THR A 189 -3.10 7.37 8.07
C THR A 189 -2.55 7.43 9.48
N ASN A 190 -1.23 7.50 9.61
CA ASN A 190 -0.52 7.62 10.89
C ASN A 190 0.98 7.86 10.68
N VAL A 191 1.62 8.26 11.77
CA VAL A 191 3.08 8.24 11.95
C VAL A 191 3.39 7.24 13.06
N GLY A 192 4.26 6.29 12.76
CA GLY A 192 4.75 5.27 13.68
C GLY A 192 6.20 4.93 13.36
N THR A 193 6.64 3.71 13.69
CA THR A 193 8.04 3.28 13.65
C THR A 193 8.51 2.73 12.30
N ALA A 194 7.63 2.63 11.29
CA ALA A 194 7.99 2.09 9.97
C ALA A 194 9.15 2.89 9.34
N HIS A 195 10.21 2.18 8.91
CA HIS A 195 11.46 2.74 8.34
C HIS A 195 12.36 3.49 9.35
N ILE A 196 12.15 3.31 10.67
CA ILE A 196 12.92 4.01 11.70
C ILE A 196 14.42 3.72 11.61
N GLY A 197 14.80 2.51 11.18
CA GLY A 197 16.20 2.15 10.96
C GLY A 197 16.90 2.96 9.86
N ARG A 198 16.13 3.59 8.95
CA ARG A 198 16.64 4.47 7.88
C ARG A 198 16.56 5.94 8.24
N LEU A 199 15.46 6.35 8.86
CA LEU A 199 15.15 7.75 9.17
C LEU A 199 15.64 8.19 10.55
N GLY A 200 15.96 7.25 11.44
CA GLY A 200 16.57 7.49 12.75
C GLY A 200 15.60 7.86 13.86
N SER A 201 14.47 8.53 13.58
CA SER A 201 13.50 8.92 14.59
C SER A 201 12.06 8.95 14.05
N GLU A 202 11.08 8.83 14.96
CA GLU A 202 9.68 9.00 14.60
C GLU A 202 9.35 10.41 14.10
N GLN A 203 10.08 11.44 14.57
CA GLN A 203 9.91 12.80 14.06
C GLN A 203 10.35 12.91 12.61
N ALA A 204 11.50 12.34 12.25
CA ALA A 204 11.95 12.30 10.86
C ALA A 204 10.97 11.52 9.95
N ILE A 205 10.31 10.49 10.48
CA ILE A 205 9.24 9.78 9.78
C ILE A 205 8.02 10.67 9.57
N ALA A 206 7.64 11.45 10.60
CA ALA A 206 6.54 12.41 10.51
C ALA A 206 6.83 13.49 9.46
N ASP A 207 8.02 14.08 9.53
CA ASP A 207 8.45 15.12 8.59
C ASP A 207 8.43 14.61 7.14
N ALA A 208 8.99 13.41 6.89
CA ALA A 208 8.99 12.81 5.56
C ALA A 208 7.57 12.47 5.04
N LYS A 209 6.63 12.07 5.90
CA LYS A 209 5.25 11.84 5.47
C LYS A 209 4.48 13.14 5.24
N CYS A 210 4.76 14.16 6.03
CA CYS A 210 4.15 15.48 5.88
C CYS A 210 4.68 16.27 4.67
N GLU A 211 5.71 15.77 3.96
CA GLU A 211 6.07 16.24 2.61
C GLU A 211 4.85 16.19 1.65
N LEU A 212 3.93 15.23 1.86
CA LEU A 212 2.67 15.17 1.11
C LEU A 212 1.85 16.46 1.24
N LEU A 213 1.81 17.04 2.41
CA LEU A 213 1.10 18.30 2.68
C LEU A 213 1.89 19.51 2.20
N ALA A 214 3.21 19.50 2.40
CA ALA A 214 4.08 20.60 2.01
C ALA A 214 4.10 20.84 0.49
N GLU A 215 3.99 19.77 -0.29
CA GLU A 215 4.05 19.81 -1.76
C GLU A 215 2.66 19.77 -2.43
N MET A 216 1.59 19.56 -1.66
CA MET A 216 0.21 19.53 -2.20
C MET A 216 -0.21 20.92 -2.65
N PRO A 217 -0.99 21.05 -3.75
CA PRO A 217 -1.57 22.33 -4.15
C PRO A 217 -2.32 23.04 -3.01
N PRO A 218 -2.21 24.37 -2.86
CA PRO A 218 -2.82 25.10 -1.73
C PRO A 218 -4.33 24.96 -1.62
N ALA A 219 -5.02 24.65 -2.72
CA ALA A 219 -6.48 24.40 -2.75
C ALA A 219 -6.86 23.00 -2.23
N GLY A 220 -5.89 22.13 -1.99
CA GLY A 220 -6.08 20.77 -1.53
C GLY A 220 -6.66 20.67 -0.11
N ILE A 221 -7.03 19.45 0.28
CA ILE A 221 -7.59 19.16 1.60
C ILE A 221 -6.74 18.07 2.27
N ALA A 222 -6.25 18.34 3.48
CA ALA A 222 -5.56 17.37 4.31
C ALA A 222 -6.56 16.56 5.15
N ILE A 223 -6.47 15.24 5.14
CA ILE A 223 -7.24 14.31 5.97
C ILE A 223 -6.28 13.62 6.92
N LEU A 224 -6.42 13.86 8.22
CA LEU A 224 -5.45 13.50 9.23
C LEU A 224 -6.08 12.68 10.36
N ASN A 225 -5.38 11.66 10.81
CA ASN A 225 -5.77 10.86 11.96
C ASN A 225 -5.64 11.66 13.25
N HIS A 226 -6.76 11.95 13.90
CA HIS A 226 -6.84 12.70 15.18
C HIS A 226 -6.13 11.96 16.33
N ASP A 227 -6.18 10.62 16.31
CA ASP A 227 -5.62 9.80 17.37
C ASP A 227 -4.09 9.68 17.29
N ASN A 228 -3.44 10.45 16.38
CA ASN A 228 -1.99 10.50 16.23
C ASN A 228 -1.45 11.93 16.43
N SER A 229 -1.12 12.28 17.67
CA SER A 229 -0.69 13.63 18.05
C SER A 229 0.54 14.11 17.28
N ARG A 230 1.56 13.24 17.11
CA ARG A 230 2.77 13.56 16.34
C ARG A 230 2.45 13.95 14.90
N LEU A 231 1.48 13.26 14.27
CA LEU A 231 1.02 13.63 12.93
C LEU A 231 0.41 15.01 12.92
N LEU A 232 -0.50 15.32 13.86
CA LEU A 232 -1.18 16.62 13.91
C LEU A 232 -0.20 17.76 14.16
N GLU A 233 0.70 17.61 15.14
CA GLU A 233 1.73 18.61 15.47
C GLU A 233 2.68 18.87 14.28
N THR A 234 3.03 17.82 13.52
CA THR A 234 3.90 17.96 12.35
C THR A 234 3.15 18.60 11.18
N ALA A 235 1.91 18.18 10.93
CA ALA A 235 1.07 18.73 9.89
C ALA A 235 0.80 20.25 10.09
N GLU A 236 0.57 20.71 11.32
CA GLU A 236 0.37 22.13 11.64
C GLU A 236 1.56 23.02 11.27
N ARG A 237 2.77 22.48 11.26
CA ARG A 237 3.97 23.23 10.89
C ARG A 237 4.11 23.46 9.38
N VAL A 238 3.52 22.57 8.56
CA VAL A 238 3.74 22.56 7.10
C VAL A 238 2.48 22.83 6.29
N TRP A 239 1.31 22.79 6.90
CA TRP A 239 0.04 22.96 6.21
C TRP A 239 -0.90 23.93 6.96
N SER A 240 -1.28 25.01 6.27
CA SER A 240 -2.24 26.00 6.74
C SER A 240 -3.56 26.01 5.96
N GLY A 241 -3.71 25.11 4.99
CA GLY A 241 -4.91 24.98 4.16
C GLY A 241 -6.06 24.24 4.85
N ARG A 242 -7.06 23.84 4.06
CA ARG A 242 -8.22 23.09 4.56
C ARG A 242 -7.78 21.73 5.11
N ARG A 243 -8.33 21.36 6.28
CA ARG A 243 -8.11 20.05 6.89
C ARG A 243 -9.41 19.47 7.43
N LEU A 244 -9.50 18.14 7.46
CA LEU A 244 -10.45 17.34 8.20
C LEU A 244 -9.68 16.34 9.04
N THR A 245 -10.11 16.15 10.29
CA THR A 245 -9.55 15.15 11.18
C THR A 245 -10.55 14.02 11.42
N TYR A 246 -10.07 12.80 11.56
CA TYR A 246 -10.90 11.64 11.88
C TYR A 246 -10.26 10.82 13.01
N GLY A 247 -11.07 10.18 13.83
CA GLY A 247 -10.55 9.34 14.92
C GLY A 247 -11.64 8.61 15.71
N LEU A 248 -11.22 7.75 16.60
CA LEU A 248 -12.08 7.08 17.58
C LEU A 248 -12.16 7.88 18.89
N THR A 249 -11.10 8.63 19.21
CA THR A 249 -11.03 9.42 20.45
C THR A 249 -11.47 10.89 20.26
N GLY A 250 -11.61 11.35 19.01
CA GLY A 250 -12.01 12.71 18.64
C GLY A 250 -11.87 12.97 17.15
N GLY A 251 -11.88 14.26 16.78
CA GLY A 251 -11.76 14.72 15.39
C GLY A 251 -13.09 15.24 14.83
N ASP A 252 -13.02 15.85 13.62
CA ASP A 252 -14.19 16.37 12.91
C ASP A 252 -15.14 15.24 12.51
N ILE A 253 -14.59 14.04 12.30
CA ILE A 253 -15.33 12.80 12.01
C ILE A 253 -14.95 11.80 13.08
N GLN A 254 -15.76 11.73 14.12
CA GLN A 254 -15.55 10.79 15.20
C GLN A 254 -16.38 9.53 14.99
N GLY A 255 -15.73 8.36 15.07
CA GLY A 255 -16.37 7.06 15.06
C GLY A 255 -16.49 6.48 16.47
N LYS A 256 -17.55 5.71 16.70
CA LYS A 256 -17.74 4.91 17.91
C LYS A 256 -17.98 3.46 17.51
N ILE A 257 -17.13 2.56 17.96
CA ILE A 257 -17.32 1.12 17.75
C ILE A 257 -18.43 0.64 18.68
N LEU A 258 -19.53 0.15 18.11
CA LEU A 258 -20.66 -0.39 18.86
C LEU A 258 -20.43 -1.87 19.17
N ASP A 259 -19.91 -2.60 18.19
CA ASP A 259 -19.54 -4.01 18.30
C ASP A 259 -18.47 -4.39 17.24
N ALA A 260 -18.10 -5.66 17.14
CA ALA A 260 -17.06 -6.12 16.22
C ALA A 260 -17.35 -5.86 14.72
N GLN A 261 -18.59 -5.55 14.36
CA GLN A 261 -19.05 -5.40 12.97
C GLN A 261 -19.72 -4.05 12.71
N THR A 262 -19.84 -3.17 13.71
CA THR A 262 -20.63 -1.94 13.59
C THR A 262 -19.84 -0.73 14.11
N LEU A 263 -19.68 0.26 13.23
CA LEU A 263 -19.14 1.58 13.53
C LEU A 263 -20.26 2.62 13.45
N GLU A 264 -20.44 3.42 14.50
CA GLU A 264 -21.35 4.57 14.47
C GLU A 264 -20.57 5.83 14.10
N VAL A 265 -21.10 6.61 13.16
CA VAL A 265 -20.58 7.94 12.79
C VAL A 265 -21.75 8.92 12.77
N SER A 266 -21.69 9.98 13.59
CA SER A 266 -22.74 11.01 13.68
C SER A 266 -24.15 10.41 13.90
N GLY A 267 -24.26 9.35 14.73
CA GLY A 267 -25.52 8.65 15.03
C GLY A 267 -25.99 7.67 13.95
N VAL A 268 -25.24 7.48 12.88
CA VAL A 268 -25.56 6.51 11.81
C VAL A 268 -24.72 5.24 12.01
N PRO A 269 -25.34 4.08 12.24
CA PRO A 269 -24.63 2.81 12.30
C PRO A 269 -24.21 2.36 10.88
N LEU A 270 -22.95 2.03 10.72
CA LEU A 270 -22.34 1.57 9.48
C LEU A 270 -21.78 0.17 9.68
N PRO A 271 -22.05 -0.80 8.79
CA PRO A 271 -21.33 -2.06 8.78
C PRO A 271 -19.83 -1.82 8.63
N LEU A 272 -19.02 -2.39 9.54
CA LEU A 272 -17.58 -2.29 9.49
C LEU A 272 -17.04 -3.32 8.47
N PRO A 273 -16.46 -2.89 7.33
CA PRO A 273 -16.06 -3.83 6.27
C PRO A 273 -14.95 -4.79 6.69
N LEU A 274 -14.12 -4.38 7.65
CA LEU A 274 -12.98 -5.12 8.17
C LEU A 274 -12.93 -4.97 9.69
N PRO A 275 -12.77 -6.07 10.45
CA PRO A 275 -12.80 -6.02 11.91
C PRO A 275 -11.55 -5.32 12.49
N GLY A 276 -11.70 -4.81 13.71
CA GLY A 276 -10.63 -4.22 14.53
C GLY A 276 -10.54 -2.69 14.46
N ASN A 277 -10.11 -2.10 15.58
CA ASN A 277 -10.05 -0.65 15.78
C ASN A 277 -9.21 0.07 14.71
N HIS A 278 -8.09 -0.54 14.30
CA HIS A 278 -7.23 0.02 13.25
C HIS A 278 -7.94 0.07 11.88
N ASN A 279 -8.80 -0.90 11.59
CA ASN A 279 -9.61 -0.90 10.36
C ASN A 279 -10.79 0.06 10.45
N ALA A 280 -11.36 0.26 11.63
CA ALA A 280 -12.33 1.32 11.87
C ALA A 280 -11.71 2.71 11.59
N LEU A 281 -10.47 2.98 12.06
CA LEU A 281 -9.73 4.20 11.72
C LEU A 281 -9.48 4.33 10.21
N ASN A 282 -9.06 3.27 9.54
CA ASN A 282 -8.89 3.27 8.08
C ASN A 282 -10.21 3.56 7.34
N TYR A 283 -11.34 3.07 7.86
CA TYR A 283 -12.67 3.32 7.29
C TYR A 283 -13.15 4.74 7.55
N LEU A 284 -12.87 5.30 8.73
CA LEU A 284 -13.13 6.73 9.03
C LEU A 284 -12.37 7.65 8.06
N ALA A 285 -11.15 7.30 7.68
CA ALA A 285 -10.41 8.03 6.64
C ALA A 285 -11.17 8.02 5.29
N ALA A 286 -11.78 6.89 4.92
CA ALA A 286 -12.58 6.82 3.68
C ALA A 286 -13.85 7.68 3.77
N ILE A 287 -14.52 7.69 4.93
CA ILE A 287 -15.68 8.58 5.19
C ILE A 287 -15.26 10.04 5.10
N ALA A 288 -14.09 10.39 5.66
CA ALA A 288 -13.54 11.75 5.58
C ALA A 288 -13.25 12.17 4.13
N VAL A 289 -12.76 11.27 3.29
CA VAL A 289 -12.59 11.52 1.84
C VAL A 289 -13.93 11.83 1.19
N LEU A 290 -14.96 11.01 1.39
CA LEU A 290 -16.29 11.28 0.84
C LEU A 290 -16.81 12.65 1.28
N GLN A 291 -16.72 12.96 2.58
CA GLN A 291 -17.17 14.25 3.11
C GLN A 291 -16.38 15.41 2.51
N SER A 292 -15.05 15.27 2.33
CA SER A 292 -14.21 16.32 1.72
C SER A 292 -14.58 16.64 0.28
N LEU A 293 -15.07 15.62 -0.45
CA LEU A 293 -15.57 15.72 -1.83
C LEU A 293 -17.06 16.07 -1.91
N GLN A 294 -17.70 16.33 -0.76
CA GLN A 294 -19.15 16.64 -0.66
C GLN A 294 -20.06 15.51 -1.16
N LEU A 295 -19.60 14.27 -1.05
CA LEU A 295 -20.35 13.06 -1.37
C LEU A 295 -21.11 12.56 -0.13
N ASP A 296 -22.30 11.98 -0.33
CA ASP A 296 -23.06 11.43 0.78
C ASP A 296 -22.47 10.08 1.25
N TRP A 297 -21.76 10.12 2.37
CA TRP A 297 -21.17 8.92 2.96
C TRP A 297 -22.20 8.01 3.66
N ARG A 298 -23.45 8.48 3.92
CA ARG A 298 -24.49 7.68 4.57
C ARG A 298 -24.93 6.50 3.73
N VAL A 299 -24.72 6.55 2.43
CA VAL A 299 -24.95 5.42 1.53
C VAL A 299 -24.14 4.17 1.91
N LEU A 300 -23.05 4.34 2.66
CA LEU A 300 -22.23 3.25 3.18
C LEU A 300 -22.96 2.40 4.25
N ALA A 301 -24.11 2.85 4.76
CA ALA A 301 -24.96 2.06 5.66
C ALA A 301 -25.51 0.77 5.02
N SER A 302 -25.54 0.70 3.69
CA SER A 302 -25.85 -0.54 2.95
C SER A 302 -24.68 -1.54 2.94
N GLY A 303 -23.52 -1.18 3.50
CA GLY A 303 -22.29 -1.96 3.48
C GLY A 303 -21.49 -1.75 2.20
N VAL A 304 -20.19 -1.95 2.29
CA VAL A 304 -19.26 -1.94 1.14
C VAL A 304 -18.41 -3.18 1.14
N LYS A 305 -18.20 -3.76 -0.03
CA LYS A 305 -17.28 -4.87 -0.20
C LYS A 305 -15.88 -4.33 -0.51
N VAL A 306 -14.90 -4.80 0.22
CA VAL A 306 -13.48 -4.42 0.05
C VAL A 306 -12.67 -5.64 -0.33
N ASP A 307 -12.01 -5.57 -1.49
CA ASP A 307 -11.12 -6.63 -1.94
C ASP A 307 -9.68 -6.22 -1.58
N LEU A 308 -9.08 -6.93 -0.62
CA LEU A 308 -7.69 -6.69 -0.18
C LEU A 308 -6.72 -7.63 -0.89
N PRO A 309 -5.49 -7.17 -1.16
CA PRO A 309 -4.41 -8.05 -1.59
C PRO A 309 -4.15 -9.18 -0.58
N ALA A 310 -3.65 -10.32 -1.08
CA ALA A 310 -3.28 -11.47 -0.25
C ALA A 310 -2.37 -11.08 0.93
N GLY A 311 -2.53 -11.75 2.06
CA GLY A 311 -1.80 -11.50 3.29
C GLY A 311 -2.20 -10.21 4.03
N ARG A 312 -3.39 -9.66 3.75
CA ARG A 312 -3.94 -8.48 4.44
C ARG A 312 -5.38 -8.73 4.84
N ALA A 313 -5.64 -8.75 6.15
CA ALA A 313 -6.96 -9.00 6.75
C ALA A 313 -7.71 -10.20 6.13
N GLN A 314 -6.97 -11.22 5.67
CA GLN A 314 -7.56 -12.43 5.15
C GLN A 314 -7.98 -13.33 6.31
N ARG A 315 -9.18 -13.90 6.21
CA ARG A 315 -9.73 -14.81 7.18
C ARG A 315 -10.05 -16.13 6.49
N TYR A 316 -9.49 -17.22 7.03
CA TYR A 316 -9.76 -18.56 6.51
C TYR A 316 -10.44 -19.37 7.60
N GLU A 317 -11.73 -19.57 7.44
CA GLU A 317 -12.52 -20.47 8.28
C GLU A 317 -12.30 -21.90 7.77
N LEU A 318 -11.69 -22.72 8.60
CA LEU A 318 -11.36 -24.10 8.27
C LEU A 318 -12.31 -25.07 8.97
N SER A 319 -12.22 -26.34 8.63
CA SER A 319 -12.96 -27.41 9.33
C SER A 319 -12.63 -27.42 10.83
N ASN A 320 -13.56 -27.92 11.64
CA ASN A 320 -13.40 -28.02 13.08
C ASN A 320 -13.27 -26.68 13.83
N ASP A 321 -13.92 -25.61 13.35
CA ASP A 321 -13.89 -24.30 14.00
C ASP A 321 -12.48 -23.72 14.19
N VAL A 322 -11.58 -23.97 13.25
CA VAL A 322 -10.26 -23.33 13.21
C VAL A 322 -10.32 -22.08 12.32
N LEU A 323 -9.87 -20.93 12.84
CA LEU A 323 -9.80 -19.69 12.08
C LEU A 323 -8.37 -19.21 11.96
N ILE A 324 -7.90 -19.01 10.73
CA ILE A 324 -6.61 -18.36 10.43
C ILE A 324 -6.86 -16.89 10.10
N LEU A 325 -6.14 -16.00 10.79
CA LEU A 325 -6.01 -14.58 10.50
C LEU A 325 -4.67 -14.37 9.76
N ASP A 326 -4.74 -14.19 8.45
CA ASP A 326 -3.55 -13.98 7.62
C ASP A 326 -3.24 -12.50 7.42
N GLU A 327 -2.19 -12.04 8.06
CA GLU A 327 -1.61 -10.70 8.02
C GLU A 327 -0.15 -10.73 7.56
N THR A 328 0.21 -11.71 6.72
CA THR A 328 1.59 -12.04 6.35
C THR A 328 2.25 -11.08 5.36
N TYR A 329 1.50 -10.11 4.81
CA TYR A 329 2.03 -9.21 3.78
C TYR A 329 3.22 -8.37 4.28
N ASN A 330 3.13 -7.80 5.47
CA ASN A 330 4.21 -7.01 6.09
C ASN A 330 4.00 -6.87 7.61
N ALA A 331 5.07 -6.49 8.32
CA ALA A 331 5.04 -6.28 9.77
C ALA A 331 5.83 -5.04 10.18
N GLY A 332 5.31 -4.35 11.17
CA GLY A 332 5.91 -3.28 11.95
C GLY A 332 5.23 -3.26 13.31
N VAL A 333 5.79 -2.55 14.29
CA VAL A 333 5.35 -2.58 15.69
C VAL A 333 3.85 -2.32 15.83
N GLU A 334 3.36 -1.24 15.24
CA GLU A 334 1.96 -0.83 15.33
C GLU A 334 1.02 -1.86 14.68
N SER A 335 1.42 -2.41 13.54
CA SER A 335 0.60 -3.39 12.84
C SER A 335 0.62 -4.77 13.50
N MET A 336 1.73 -5.17 14.14
CA MET A 336 1.81 -6.36 14.98
C MET A 336 0.88 -6.21 16.18
N THR A 337 1.02 -5.10 16.90
CA THR A 337 0.16 -4.78 18.07
C THR A 337 -1.32 -4.81 17.71
N ALA A 338 -1.70 -4.15 16.62
CA ALA A 338 -3.09 -4.12 16.17
C ALA A 338 -3.64 -5.51 15.83
N ALA A 339 -2.85 -6.34 15.14
CA ALA A 339 -3.26 -7.70 14.80
C ALA A 339 -3.36 -8.62 16.02
N LEU A 340 -2.48 -8.47 17.02
CA LEU A 340 -2.55 -9.19 18.28
C LEU A 340 -3.82 -8.83 19.08
N HIS A 341 -4.17 -7.55 19.15
CA HIS A 341 -5.44 -7.14 19.74
C HIS A 341 -6.65 -7.71 19.01
N LEU A 342 -6.63 -7.74 17.67
CA LEU A 342 -7.69 -8.36 16.88
C LEU A 342 -7.78 -9.86 17.18
N LEU A 343 -6.65 -10.58 17.26
CA LEU A 343 -6.61 -11.99 17.63
C LEU A 343 -7.29 -12.21 18.98
N ALA A 344 -6.88 -11.48 20.03
CA ALA A 344 -7.41 -11.61 21.38
C ALA A 344 -8.90 -11.31 21.48
N GLN A 345 -9.44 -10.43 20.61
CA GLN A 345 -10.86 -10.09 20.55
C GLN A 345 -11.68 -11.05 19.69
N THR A 346 -11.04 -11.93 18.92
CA THR A 346 -11.73 -12.88 18.03
C THR A 346 -12.24 -14.07 18.87
N PRO A 347 -13.56 -14.34 18.91
CA PRO A 347 -14.10 -15.43 19.72
C PRO A 347 -13.48 -16.79 19.35
N GLY A 348 -12.98 -17.53 20.33
CA GLY A 348 -12.32 -18.82 20.16
C GLY A 348 -11.94 -19.45 21.49
N GLN A 349 -11.42 -20.67 21.45
CA GLN A 349 -10.97 -21.38 22.65
C GLN A 349 -9.51 -21.09 23.01
N ARG A 350 -8.65 -21.01 21.99
CA ARG A 350 -7.24 -20.64 22.13
C ARG A 350 -6.85 -19.58 21.12
N HIS A 351 -5.98 -18.66 21.55
CA HIS A 351 -5.44 -17.59 20.71
C HIS A 351 -3.94 -17.78 20.52
N ILE A 352 -3.54 -18.12 19.31
CA ILE A 352 -2.17 -18.49 18.96
C ILE A 352 -1.59 -17.46 18.01
N ALA A 353 -0.45 -16.89 18.36
CA ALA A 353 0.29 -15.98 17.50
C ALA A 353 1.48 -16.69 16.84
N VAL A 354 1.55 -16.65 15.51
CA VAL A 354 2.68 -17.08 14.69
C VAL A 354 3.32 -15.83 14.11
N LEU A 355 4.43 -15.40 14.70
CA LEU A 355 5.06 -14.13 14.40
C LEU A 355 6.42 -14.32 13.74
N GLY A 356 6.65 -13.59 12.66
CA GLY A 356 7.97 -13.49 12.03
C GLY A 356 8.65 -12.16 12.35
N GLY A 357 9.96 -12.07 12.00
CA GLY A 357 10.75 -10.86 12.22
C GLY A 357 10.19 -9.62 11.52
N MET A 358 10.30 -8.47 12.18
CA MET A 358 10.07 -7.15 11.61
C MET A 358 11.39 -6.63 11.01
N LYS A 359 11.34 -6.12 9.80
CA LYS A 359 12.53 -5.57 9.11
C LYS A 359 12.55 -4.04 9.12
N GLU A 360 13.70 -3.46 8.76
CA GLU A 360 13.94 -2.01 8.65
C GLU A 360 13.88 -1.25 10.01
N LEU A 361 14.08 -1.94 11.14
CA LEU A 361 14.10 -1.35 12.48
C LEU A 361 15.49 -0.90 12.93
N GLY A 362 16.55 -1.28 12.19
CA GLY A 362 17.93 -0.92 12.49
C GLY A 362 18.39 -1.41 13.87
N GLN A 363 19.17 -0.60 14.58
CA GLN A 363 19.68 -0.93 15.91
C GLN A 363 18.61 -1.10 16.98
N GLN A 364 17.38 -0.67 16.73
CA GLN A 364 16.27 -0.80 17.67
C GLN A 364 15.47 -2.10 17.50
N SER A 365 15.90 -3.01 16.60
CA SER A 365 15.15 -4.23 16.26
C SER A 365 14.79 -5.05 17.50
N ALA A 366 15.76 -5.42 18.31
CA ALA A 366 15.52 -6.20 19.54
C ALA A 366 14.56 -5.51 20.52
N LYS A 367 14.69 -4.19 20.69
CA LYS A 367 13.78 -3.40 21.55
C LYS A 367 12.34 -3.51 21.07
N PHE A 368 12.11 -3.35 19.78
CA PHE A 368 10.76 -3.39 19.22
C PHE A 368 10.16 -4.79 19.20
N HIS A 369 10.97 -5.84 18.97
CA HIS A 369 10.52 -7.21 19.11
C HIS A 369 10.14 -7.53 20.55
N TYR A 370 10.94 -7.08 21.54
CA TYR A 370 10.60 -7.20 22.96
C TYR A 370 9.26 -6.52 23.28
N GLN A 371 9.01 -5.31 22.78
CA GLN A 371 7.74 -4.61 22.98
C GLN A 371 6.55 -5.38 22.42
N VAL A 372 6.68 -5.99 21.22
CA VAL A 372 5.63 -6.86 20.66
C VAL A 372 5.40 -8.09 21.54
N GLY A 373 6.48 -8.69 22.10
CA GLY A 373 6.38 -9.76 23.08
C GLY A 373 5.59 -9.35 24.33
N GLN A 374 5.82 -8.15 24.84
CA GLN A 374 5.04 -7.60 25.97
C GLN A 374 3.54 -7.50 25.65
N VAL A 375 3.16 -7.16 24.41
CA VAL A 375 1.75 -7.16 23.98
C VAL A 375 1.18 -8.58 24.04
N VAL A 376 1.92 -9.58 23.58
CA VAL A 376 1.49 -11.00 23.66
C VAL A 376 1.22 -11.38 25.11
N GLN A 377 2.13 -11.02 26.02
CA GLN A 377 2.00 -11.28 27.46
C GLN A 377 0.78 -10.55 28.07
N GLN A 378 0.61 -9.26 27.77
CA GLN A 378 -0.51 -8.45 28.27
C GLN A 378 -1.87 -8.99 27.81
N LEU A 379 -1.95 -9.51 26.60
CA LEU A 379 -3.16 -10.11 26.03
C LEU A 379 -3.41 -11.55 26.50
N GLN A 380 -2.47 -12.13 27.26
CA GLN A 380 -2.57 -13.49 27.80
C GLN A 380 -2.87 -14.53 26.72
N LEU A 381 -2.16 -14.46 25.59
CA LEU A 381 -2.34 -15.42 24.50
C LEU A 381 -1.92 -16.83 24.93
N ASP A 382 -2.53 -17.86 24.31
CA ASP A 382 -2.32 -19.26 24.66
C ASP A 382 -1.07 -19.88 24.01
N GLY A 383 -0.53 -19.26 22.95
CA GLY A 383 0.67 -19.75 22.27
C GLY A 383 1.36 -18.67 21.46
N LEU A 384 2.70 -18.77 21.43
CA LEU A 384 3.58 -17.92 20.62
C LEU A 384 4.61 -18.76 19.89
N PHE A 385 4.57 -18.70 18.56
CA PHE A 385 5.51 -19.36 17.66
C PHE A 385 6.26 -18.32 16.86
N ILE A 386 7.59 -18.39 16.82
CA ILE A 386 8.44 -17.33 16.27
C ILE A 386 9.30 -17.89 15.15
N LEU A 387 9.26 -17.22 13.99
CA LEU A 387 10.17 -17.46 12.87
C LEU A 387 10.90 -16.15 12.52
N ALA A 388 12.05 -15.93 13.16
CA ALA A 388 12.85 -14.71 13.03
C ALA A 388 14.34 -14.99 13.19
N ASP A 389 15.20 -13.99 12.93
CA ASP A 389 16.60 -14.04 13.27
C ASP A 389 16.75 -14.19 14.79
N LEU A 390 17.79 -14.93 15.24
CA LEU A 390 17.93 -15.35 16.65
C LEU A 390 17.76 -14.21 17.66
N ALA A 391 18.44 -13.07 17.43
CA ALA A 391 18.36 -11.92 18.35
C ALA A 391 16.97 -11.32 18.46
N ASP A 392 16.24 -11.26 17.34
CA ASP A 392 14.86 -10.76 17.28
C ASP A 392 13.87 -11.76 17.91
N ALA A 393 14.10 -13.06 17.69
CA ALA A 393 13.32 -14.14 18.29
C ALA A 393 13.48 -14.19 19.81
N ASP A 394 14.72 -14.10 20.31
CA ASP A 394 15.02 -14.07 21.74
C ASP A 394 14.38 -12.85 22.43
N ALA A 395 14.47 -11.68 21.80
CA ALA A 395 13.86 -10.45 22.32
C ALA A 395 12.33 -10.57 22.41
N LEU A 396 11.69 -11.10 21.36
CA LEU A 396 10.24 -11.30 21.33
C LEU A 396 9.79 -12.31 22.37
N ALA A 397 10.51 -13.44 22.51
CA ALA A 397 10.25 -14.46 23.51
C ALA A 397 10.42 -13.91 24.94
N ALA A 398 11.49 -13.15 25.19
CA ALA A 398 11.75 -12.52 26.50
C ALA A 398 10.63 -11.53 26.87
N GLY A 399 10.09 -10.76 25.90
CA GLY A 399 8.96 -9.85 26.13
C GLY A 399 7.65 -10.57 26.44
N ALA A 400 7.47 -11.79 25.93
CA ALA A 400 6.27 -12.59 26.14
C ALA A 400 6.26 -13.38 27.46
N ALA A 401 7.37 -13.40 28.20
CA ALA A 401 7.45 -14.13 29.47
C ALA A 401 6.32 -13.73 30.45
N PRO A 402 5.70 -14.67 31.19
CA PRO A 402 6.09 -16.07 31.37
C PRO A 402 5.58 -17.06 30.30
N LEU A 403 4.91 -16.61 29.22
CA LEU A 403 4.52 -17.51 28.16
C LEU A 403 5.77 -18.12 27.49
N GLU A 404 5.84 -19.46 27.45
CA GLU A 404 6.90 -20.16 26.76
C GLU A 404 6.71 -20.04 25.24
N ALA A 405 7.54 -19.22 24.61
CA ALA A 405 7.57 -19.08 23.17
C ALA A 405 8.42 -20.17 22.53
N LYS A 406 7.95 -20.77 21.44
CA LYS A 406 8.73 -21.73 20.65
C LYS A 406 9.29 -21.07 19.41
N GLN A 407 10.61 -21.16 19.25
CA GLN A 407 11.33 -20.58 18.11
C GLN A 407 11.60 -21.63 17.04
N PHE A 408 11.54 -21.20 15.78
CA PHE A 408 11.77 -22.03 14.60
C PHE A 408 12.77 -21.36 13.67
N ASN A 409 13.53 -22.17 12.94
CA ASN A 409 14.55 -21.74 12.00
C ASN A 409 14.16 -22.02 10.53
N SER A 410 13.03 -22.67 10.29
CA SER A 410 12.52 -22.97 8.96
C SER A 410 10.98 -23.01 8.92
N HIS A 411 10.42 -22.74 7.75
CA HIS A 411 8.99 -22.85 7.48
C HIS A 411 8.51 -24.29 7.72
N GLU A 412 9.26 -25.28 7.24
CA GLU A 412 8.94 -26.69 7.34
C GLU A 412 8.76 -27.12 8.80
N SER A 413 9.74 -26.84 9.66
CA SER A 413 9.67 -27.20 11.09
C SER A 413 8.50 -26.50 11.81
N LEU A 414 8.18 -25.27 11.44
CA LEU A 414 7.03 -24.53 11.97
C LEU A 414 5.71 -25.17 11.51
N VAL A 415 5.58 -25.49 10.21
CA VAL A 415 4.40 -26.14 9.64
C VAL A 415 4.16 -27.51 10.31
N ASP A 416 5.22 -28.34 10.42
CA ASP A 416 5.08 -29.68 11.02
C ASP A 416 4.68 -29.60 12.49
N HIS A 417 5.16 -28.59 13.21
CA HIS A 417 4.71 -28.36 14.59
C HIS A 417 3.25 -27.94 14.65
N LEU A 418 2.82 -26.97 13.82
CA LEU A 418 1.45 -26.50 13.78
C LEU A 418 0.46 -27.63 13.43
N LYS A 419 0.79 -28.49 12.47
CA LYS A 419 -0.03 -29.67 12.13
C LYS A 419 -0.31 -30.62 13.32
N GLN A 420 0.63 -30.68 14.28
CA GLN A 420 0.49 -31.55 15.44
C GLN A 420 -0.34 -30.94 16.58
N ILE A 421 -0.34 -29.59 16.68
CA ILE A 421 -0.89 -28.93 17.87
C ILE A 421 -2.23 -28.23 17.64
N VAL A 422 -2.59 -27.94 16.37
CA VAL A 422 -3.84 -27.24 16.03
C VAL A 422 -5.03 -28.08 16.46
N GLN A 423 -5.98 -27.45 17.13
CA GLN A 423 -7.16 -28.06 17.71
C GLN A 423 -8.43 -27.28 17.30
N PRO A 424 -9.60 -27.93 17.40
CA PRO A 424 -10.88 -27.24 17.21
C PRO A 424 -11.02 -26.04 18.16
N GLY A 425 -11.52 -24.93 17.63
CA GLY A 425 -11.70 -23.68 18.37
C GLY A 425 -10.48 -22.76 18.38
N ASP A 426 -9.38 -23.12 17.69
CA ASP A 426 -8.18 -22.27 17.60
C ASP A 426 -8.40 -21.04 16.72
N ARG A 427 -7.85 -19.90 17.17
CA ARG A 427 -7.69 -18.66 16.41
C ARG A 427 -6.21 -18.43 16.24
N ILE A 428 -5.73 -18.46 14.99
CA ILE A 428 -4.29 -18.43 14.69
C ILE A 428 -3.98 -17.22 13.84
N LEU A 429 -3.20 -16.29 14.39
CA LEU A 429 -2.68 -15.12 13.65
C LEU A 429 -1.34 -15.45 13.04
N PHE A 430 -1.17 -15.16 11.75
CA PHE A 430 0.12 -15.17 11.06
C PHE A 430 0.51 -13.76 10.65
N LYS A 431 1.69 -13.29 11.11
CA LYS A 431 2.17 -11.95 10.76
C LYS A 431 3.69 -11.86 10.74
N ALA A 432 4.23 -11.34 9.62
CA ALA A 432 5.66 -11.15 9.43
C ALA A 432 5.97 -10.05 8.41
N SER A 433 7.21 -9.57 8.38
CA SER A 433 7.70 -8.81 7.24
C SER A 433 7.72 -9.67 5.97
N ARG A 434 7.48 -9.06 4.81
CA ARG A 434 7.37 -9.77 3.51
C ARG A 434 8.55 -10.71 3.21
N ALA A 435 9.76 -10.30 3.61
CA ALA A 435 10.98 -11.08 3.40
C ALA A 435 10.99 -12.43 4.13
N ILE A 436 10.17 -12.60 5.18
CA ILE A 436 10.04 -13.86 5.92
C ILE A 436 9.18 -14.88 5.16
N ALA A 437 8.34 -14.42 4.23
CA ALA A 437 7.45 -15.27 3.42
C ALA A 437 6.57 -16.24 4.25
N LEU A 438 6.00 -15.73 5.34
CA LEU A 438 5.18 -16.53 6.27
C LEU A 438 3.84 -16.98 5.63
N ASP A 439 3.44 -16.37 4.51
CA ASP A 439 2.33 -16.81 3.65
C ASP A 439 2.48 -18.27 3.20
N GLN A 440 3.71 -18.77 2.99
CA GLN A 440 3.96 -20.19 2.66
C GLN A 440 3.53 -21.14 3.78
N VAL A 441 3.71 -20.73 5.05
CA VAL A 441 3.25 -21.52 6.21
C VAL A 441 1.71 -21.56 6.26
N VAL A 442 1.07 -20.42 6.01
CA VAL A 442 -0.40 -20.33 5.94
C VAL A 442 -0.95 -21.27 4.87
N ASP A 443 -0.39 -21.23 3.66
CA ASP A 443 -0.87 -22.04 2.54
C ASP A 443 -0.71 -23.56 2.83
N GLN A 444 0.45 -23.98 3.36
CA GLN A 444 0.69 -25.37 3.69
C GLN A 444 -0.21 -25.86 4.83
N LEU A 445 -0.45 -25.05 5.86
CA LEU A 445 -1.34 -25.41 6.96
C LEU A 445 -2.80 -25.51 6.48
N ARG A 446 -3.24 -24.58 5.64
CA ARG A 446 -4.58 -24.62 5.04
C ARG A 446 -4.80 -25.88 4.21
N GLN A 447 -3.84 -26.25 3.35
CA GLN A 447 -3.90 -27.47 2.56
C GLN A 447 -4.02 -28.72 3.43
N HIS A 448 -3.31 -28.77 4.54
CA HIS A 448 -3.39 -29.89 5.46
C HIS A 448 -4.73 -30.00 6.20
N LEU A 449 -5.29 -28.85 6.61
CA LEU A 449 -6.53 -28.81 7.41
C LEU A 449 -7.81 -28.82 6.55
N THR A 450 -7.71 -28.67 5.24
CA THR A 450 -8.85 -28.75 4.33
C THR A 450 -9.02 -30.20 3.88
N PRO A 451 -10.18 -30.85 4.08
CA PRO A 451 -10.42 -32.21 3.61
C PRO A 451 -10.27 -32.33 2.08
N THR A 452 -9.58 -33.37 1.62
CA THR A 452 -9.27 -33.63 0.20
C THR A 452 -10.53 -33.79 -0.68
N SER A 453 -11.70 -33.98 -0.09
CA SER A 453 -12.99 -34.15 -0.80
C SER A 453 -13.58 -32.86 -1.42
N LEU A 454 -13.04 -31.67 -1.12
CA LEU A 454 -13.53 -30.38 -1.66
C LEU A 454 -12.69 -29.83 -2.83
N ILE A 455 -11.58 -30.48 -3.19
CA ILE A 455 -10.67 -30.00 -4.26
C ILE A 455 -11.07 -30.53 -5.66
N SER A 456 -12.04 -31.43 -5.75
CA SER A 456 -12.42 -32.08 -7.04
C SER A 456 -13.55 -31.39 -7.81
N ASN A 457 -14.04 -30.21 -7.38
CA ASN A 457 -15.13 -29.51 -8.06
C ASN A 457 -14.92 -27.98 -8.07
N SER A 458 -13.84 -27.51 -8.67
CA SER A 458 -13.71 -26.10 -9.08
C SER A 458 -12.96 -25.97 -10.41
#